data_c0016606774fd92d5e2672fb99ad9539
#
_entry.id   c0016606774fd92d5e2672fb99ad9539
#
_cell.length_a   1.000
_cell.length_b   1.000
_cell.length_c   1.000
_cell.angle_alpha   90.00
_cell.angle_beta   90.00
_cell.angle_gamma   90.00
#
_symmetry.space_group_name_H-M   'P 1'
#
loop_
_entity.id
_entity.type
_entity.pdbx_description
1 polymer ?
#
loop_
_entity_poly.entity_id
_entity_poly.type
_entity_poly.pdbx_seq_one_letter_code
_entity_poly.pdbx_strand_id
1 'polypeptide(L)'
;SALPYFLNKPIAQLAHDEGVHYFDLTEDVSTTKFIQNLGATSEAVLAPQCGLAPGLIGIIGMDLTYSFDQIRDIELRVGALPRYPNGQLAYSFTWSPHGVINEYLNDAEAIHNGQKKFVPSLEGFEYINIEGQEFEAFTTSGGLGTLCDTFEGKVDTLNYKTIRYPGHGKLMRFLMYELILKNDKEQLERILSNAKPPVEEDVVYVYAVVEGWQNKTLSRKEYYKAFHPIEIEGKKWRAISWTTAASLVAVIELVAAGVLPQKGFLKQEEIPFKKFLETPTGALFL
;
A
#
# COMPACT_ATOMS: atom_id res chain seq x y z
N SER A 1 0.86 0.48 -16.17
CA SER A 1 -0.47 -0.13 -16.27
C SER A 1 -1.37 0.36 -15.14
N ALA A 2 -2.60 0.74 -15.47
CA ALA A 2 -3.67 1.03 -14.52
C ALA A 2 -4.82 0.00 -14.69
N LEU A 3 -4.49 -1.18 -15.16
CA LEU A 3 -5.42 -2.29 -15.36
C LEU A 3 -5.62 -3.07 -14.05
N PRO A 4 -6.72 -3.84 -13.93
CA PRO A 4 -6.87 -4.79 -12.85
C PRO A 4 -5.68 -5.77 -12.78
N TYR A 5 -5.27 -6.15 -11.58
CA TYR A 5 -4.03 -6.91 -11.34
C TYR A 5 -3.89 -8.20 -12.19
N PHE A 6 -5.00 -8.87 -12.45
CA PHE A 6 -5.01 -10.12 -13.24
C PHE A 6 -4.65 -9.92 -14.73
N LEU A 7 -4.64 -8.68 -15.22
CA LEU A 7 -4.20 -8.32 -16.58
C LEU A 7 -2.75 -7.83 -16.62
N ASN A 8 -2.11 -7.59 -15.49
CA ASN A 8 -0.76 -7.01 -15.44
C ASN A 8 0.33 -7.95 -15.94
N LYS A 9 0.23 -9.26 -15.67
CA LYS A 9 1.26 -10.22 -16.09
C LYS A 9 1.52 -10.22 -17.62
N PRO A 10 0.51 -10.34 -18.50
CA PRO A 10 0.76 -10.29 -19.94
C PRO A 10 1.27 -8.94 -20.42
N ILE A 11 0.87 -7.82 -19.80
CA ILE A 11 1.38 -6.50 -20.17
C ILE A 11 2.84 -6.32 -19.72
N ALA A 12 3.19 -6.78 -18.52
CA ALA A 12 4.58 -6.76 -18.04
C ALA A 12 5.50 -7.65 -18.91
N GLN A 13 5.01 -8.82 -19.33
CA GLN A 13 5.75 -9.69 -20.26
C GLN A 13 6.00 -8.97 -21.59
N LEU A 14 4.98 -8.37 -22.17
CA LEU A 14 5.11 -7.63 -23.43
C LEU A 14 6.11 -6.47 -23.28
N ALA A 15 6.03 -5.70 -22.19
CA ALA A 15 6.95 -4.61 -21.92
C ALA A 15 8.41 -5.10 -21.80
N HIS A 16 8.62 -6.22 -21.12
CA HIS A 16 9.93 -6.89 -21.03
C HIS A 16 10.45 -7.27 -22.42
N ASP A 17 9.65 -7.94 -23.25
CA ASP A 17 10.03 -8.46 -24.56
C ASP A 17 10.34 -7.32 -25.56
N GLU A 18 9.65 -6.20 -25.45
CA GLU A 18 9.84 -5.00 -26.28
C GLU A 18 10.88 -4.01 -25.70
N GLY A 19 11.47 -4.30 -24.54
CA GLY A 19 12.45 -3.40 -23.90
C GLY A 19 11.86 -2.07 -23.44
N VAL A 20 10.58 -2.04 -23.04
CA VAL A 20 9.85 -0.85 -22.61
C VAL A 20 9.71 -0.83 -21.10
N HIS A 21 9.90 0.34 -20.47
CA HIS A 21 9.67 0.51 -19.04
C HIS A 21 8.23 0.18 -18.65
N TYR A 22 8.07 -0.56 -17.56
CA TYR A 22 6.76 -0.98 -17.02
C TYR A 22 6.58 -0.49 -15.59
N PHE A 23 5.41 0.08 -15.33
CA PHE A 23 4.98 0.54 -13.99
C PHE A 23 3.53 0.13 -13.76
N ASP A 24 3.20 -0.28 -12.53
CA ASP A 24 1.82 -0.59 -12.15
C ASP A 24 1.49 -0.22 -10.70
N LEU A 25 0.26 -0.50 -10.30
CA LEU A 25 -0.32 -0.21 -8.99
C LEU A 25 -0.72 -1.49 -8.25
N THR A 26 -0.20 -2.65 -8.67
CA THR A 26 -0.70 -3.94 -8.18
C THR A 26 -0.41 -4.17 -6.70
N GLU A 27 -1.39 -4.69 -5.98
CA GLU A 27 -1.27 -5.23 -4.63
C GLU A 27 -1.05 -6.75 -4.65
N ASP A 28 -1.21 -7.40 -5.81
CA ASP A 28 -1.15 -8.87 -5.94
C ASP A 28 0.28 -9.39 -5.86
N VAL A 29 0.54 -10.19 -4.83
CA VAL A 29 1.87 -10.78 -4.55
C VAL A 29 2.34 -11.69 -5.69
N SER A 30 1.44 -12.48 -6.29
CA SER A 30 1.77 -13.40 -7.39
C SER A 30 2.19 -12.65 -8.65
N THR A 31 1.53 -11.53 -8.94
CA THR A 31 1.87 -10.65 -10.06
C THR A 31 3.23 -9.99 -9.83
N THR A 32 3.48 -9.49 -8.63
CA THR A 32 4.77 -8.89 -8.27
C THR A 32 5.92 -9.87 -8.41
N LYS A 33 5.79 -11.10 -7.90
CA LYS A 33 6.83 -12.14 -8.04
C LYS A 33 7.10 -12.51 -9.51
N PHE A 34 6.06 -12.55 -10.33
CA PHE A 34 6.21 -12.75 -11.76
C PHE A 34 7.04 -11.64 -12.40
N ILE A 35 6.72 -10.38 -12.12
CA ILE A 35 7.45 -9.22 -12.67
C ILE A 35 8.88 -9.15 -12.12
N GLN A 36 9.10 -9.51 -10.87
CA GLN A 36 10.44 -9.61 -10.28
C GLN A 36 11.33 -10.60 -11.03
N ASN A 37 10.78 -11.75 -11.40
CA ASN A 37 11.53 -12.75 -12.21
C ASN A 37 11.88 -12.22 -13.61
N LEU A 38 10.97 -11.48 -14.25
CA LEU A 38 11.27 -10.82 -15.54
C LEU A 38 12.38 -9.78 -15.38
N GLY A 39 12.40 -9.06 -14.27
CA GLY A 39 13.39 -8.02 -13.99
C GLY A 39 14.83 -8.52 -13.97
N ALA A 40 15.06 -9.81 -13.71
CA ALA A 40 16.40 -10.39 -13.67
C ALA A 40 17.12 -10.28 -15.04
N THR A 41 16.38 -10.22 -16.14
CA THR A 41 16.92 -10.16 -17.52
C THR A 41 16.44 -8.93 -18.29
N SER A 42 15.68 -8.03 -17.65
CA SER A 42 15.10 -6.87 -18.34
C SER A 42 16.14 -5.80 -18.61
N GLU A 43 16.18 -5.32 -19.84
CA GLU A 43 16.97 -4.14 -20.26
C GLU A 43 16.20 -2.82 -20.03
N ALA A 44 14.96 -2.89 -19.57
CA ALA A 44 14.14 -1.78 -19.16
C ALA A 44 13.75 -1.89 -17.68
N VAL A 45 13.28 -0.82 -17.07
CA VAL A 45 12.79 -0.83 -15.68
C VAL A 45 11.44 -1.54 -15.61
N LEU A 46 11.31 -2.48 -14.68
CA LEU A 46 10.05 -3.09 -14.30
C LEU A 46 9.77 -2.72 -12.83
N ALA A 47 8.87 -1.78 -12.63
CA ALA A 47 8.52 -1.21 -11.32
C ALA A 47 7.02 -1.44 -11.00
N PRO A 48 6.63 -2.61 -10.51
CA PRO A 48 5.28 -2.79 -9.98
C PRO A 48 5.11 -2.08 -8.64
N GLN A 49 3.89 -2.05 -8.12
CA GLN A 49 3.61 -1.59 -6.76
C GLN A 49 3.92 -0.09 -6.51
N CYS A 50 3.77 0.75 -7.54
CA CYS A 50 4.04 2.20 -7.44
C CYS A 50 2.87 3.01 -6.85
N GLY A 51 1.91 2.35 -6.21
CA GLY A 51 0.74 3.01 -5.64
C GLY A 51 0.96 3.63 -4.27
N LEU A 52 -0.11 3.64 -3.49
CA LEU A 52 -0.11 4.16 -2.13
C LEU A 52 0.38 3.09 -1.13
N ALA A 53 -0.24 1.91 -1.17
CA ALA A 53 0.10 0.71 -0.40
C ALA A 53 -0.30 -0.54 -1.21
N PRO A 54 0.64 -1.24 -1.81
CA PRO A 54 2.10 -1.03 -1.75
C PRO A 54 2.57 0.19 -2.58
N GLY A 55 3.71 0.76 -2.19
CA GLY A 55 4.34 1.90 -2.85
C GLY A 55 4.77 2.98 -1.88
N LEU A 56 4.09 4.13 -1.87
CA LEU A 56 4.46 5.30 -1.05
C LEU A 56 4.72 4.95 0.43
N ILE A 57 3.88 4.10 1.02
CA ILE A 57 4.07 3.69 2.43
C ILE A 57 5.40 2.95 2.65
N GLY A 58 5.84 2.15 1.67
CA GLY A 58 7.13 1.45 1.70
C GLY A 58 8.30 2.42 1.56
N ILE A 59 8.17 3.41 0.67
CA ILE A 59 9.16 4.48 0.47
C ILE A 59 9.34 5.27 1.78
N ILE A 60 8.23 5.67 2.43
CA ILE A 60 8.25 6.40 3.71
C ILE A 60 8.82 5.52 4.83
N GLY A 61 8.36 4.27 4.93
CA GLY A 61 8.87 3.33 5.94
C GLY A 61 10.37 3.16 5.85
N MET A 62 10.91 2.98 4.64
CA MET A 62 12.35 2.89 4.40
C MET A 62 13.09 4.17 4.79
N ASP A 63 12.57 5.35 4.44
CA ASP A 63 13.20 6.63 4.79
C ASP A 63 13.37 6.80 6.30
N LEU A 64 12.38 6.41 7.09
CA LEU A 64 12.45 6.45 8.55
C LEU A 64 13.57 5.56 9.09
N THR A 65 13.86 4.42 8.45
CA THR A 65 14.89 3.47 8.90
C THR A 65 16.29 4.04 8.88
N TYR A 66 16.60 4.98 7.98
CA TYR A 66 17.94 5.60 7.88
C TYR A 66 18.35 6.39 9.12
N SER A 67 17.42 6.61 10.05
CA SER A 67 17.71 7.30 11.31
C SER A 67 18.28 6.39 12.41
N PHE A 68 18.33 5.09 12.20
CA PHE A 68 18.67 4.10 13.24
C PHE A 68 19.94 3.35 12.88
N ASP A 69 20.75 3.06 13.92
CA ASP A 69 21.93 2.19 13.82
C ASP A 69 21.51 0.71 13.70
N GLN A 70 20.43 0.36 14.39
CA GLN A 70 19.78 -0.95 14.35
C GLN A 70 18.28 -0.77 14.46
N ILE A 71 17.53 -1.37 13.54
CA ILE A 71 16.06 -1.33 13.52
C ILE A 71 15.54 -2.50 14.36
N ARG A 72 14.51 -2.26 15.15
CA ARG A 72 13.76 -3.30 15.85
C ARG A 72 12.46 -3.61 15.15
N ASP A 73 11.60 -2.60 15.01
CA ASP A 73 10.24 -2.77 14.50
C ASP A 73 9.92 -1.74 13.42
N ILE A 74 9.18 -2.19 12.41
CA ILE A 74 8.61 -1.34 11.35
C ILE A 74 7.11 -1.61 11.29
N GLU A 75 6.30 -0.57 11.48
CA GLU A 75 4.84 -0.64 11.46
C GLU A 75 4.29 0.34 10.43
N LEU A 76 3.61 -0.19 9.41
CA LEU A 76 3.05 0.59 8.31
C LEU A 76 1.53 0.50 8.33
N ARG A 77 0.86 1.65 8.23
CA ARG A 77 -0.61 1.76 8.30
C ARG A 77 -1.11 2.70 7.22
N VAL A 78 -2.10 2.26 6.46
CA VAL A 78 -2.78 3.11 5.48
C VAL A 78 -4.28 2.90 5.58
N GLY A 79 -5.04 3.98 5.46
CA GLY A 79 -6.50 3.91 5.35
C GLY A 79 -7.01 4.85 4.28
N ALA A 80 -7.85 4.35 3.39
CA ALA A 80 -8.65 5.16 2.49
C ALA A 80 -10.11 5.06 2.93
N LEU A 81 -10.67 6.16 3.41
CA LEU A 81 -11.92 6.18 4.16
C LEU A 81 -12.86 7.30 3.67
N PRO A 82 -14.18 7.12 3.75
CA PRO A 82 -15.09 8.25 3.62
C PRO A 82 -14.83 9.26 4.76
N ARG A 83 -14.70 10.53 4.42
CA ARG A 83 -14.54 11.59 5.44
C ARG A 83 -15.73 11.65 6.40
N TYR A 84 -16.92 11.37 5.89
CA TYR A 84 -18.17 11.34 6.63
C TYR A 84 -18.77 9.94 6.57
N PRO A 85 -18.37 9.04 7.50
CA PRO A 85 -18.83 7.67 7.48
C PRO A 85 -20.32 7.56 7.74
N ASN A 86 -20.99 6.62 7.07
CA ASN A 86 -22.41 6.33 7.30
C ASN A 86 -22.67 4.84 7.47
N GLY A 87 -23.70 4.52 8.25
CA GLY A 87 -24.08 3.16 8.60
C GLY A 87 -22.99 2.44 9.40
N GLN A 88 -23.25 1.21 9.82
CA GLN A 88 -22.35 0.47 10.71
C GLN A 88 -21.03 0.04 10.04
N LEU A 89 -21.07 -0.24 8.72
CA LEU A 89 -19.84 -0.60 7.99
C LEU A 89 -18.86 0.57 7.91
N ALA A 90 -19.34 1.82 8.03
CA ALA A 90 -18.58 3.06 8.04
C ALA A 90 -17.52 3.14 6.92
N TYR A 91 -17.83 2.62 5.74
CA TYR A 91 -16.93 2.50 4.60
C TYR A 91 -17.65 2.85 3.30
N SER A 92 -16.88 3.22 2.29
CA SER A 92 -17.31 3.41 0.89
C SER A 92 -16.21 2.94 -0.05
N PHE A 93 -16.58 2.23 -1.11
CA PHE A 93 -15.60 1.66 -2.05
C PHE A 93 -15.17 2.72 -3.06
N THR A 94 -14.26 3.59 -2.67
CA THR A 94 -13.71 4.68 -3.50
C THR A 94 -12.67 4.23 -4.51
N TRP A 95 -12.25 2.97 -4.42
CA TRP A 95 -11.39 2.26 -5.37
C TRP A 95 -11.94 0.85 -5.61
N SER A 96 -11.18 -0.06 -6.22
CA SER A 96 -11.62 -1.38 -6.64
C SER A 96 -12.23 -2.23 -5.50
N PRO A 97 -13.54 -2.50 -5.47
CA PRO A 97 -14.13 -3.42 -4.51
C PRO A 97 -13.52 -4.82 -4.59
N HIS A 98 -13.20 -5.26 -5.81
CA HIS A 98 -12.51 -6.53 -6.05
C HIS A 98 -11.13 -6.57 -5.37
N GLY A 99 -10.36 -5.47 -5.46
CA GLY A 99 -9.06 -5.35 -4.77
C GLY A 99 -9.21 -5.40 -3.26
N VAL A 100 -10.16 -4.67 -2.67
CA VAL A 100 -10.43 -4.72 -1.21
C VAL A 100 -10.79 -6.13 -0.75
N ILE A 101 -11.65 -6.83 -1.49
CA ILE A 101 -12.03 -8.22 -1.16
C ILE A 101 -10.81 -9.13 -1.25
N ASN A 102 -9.96 -8.96 -2.27
CA ASN A 102 -8.74 -9.73 -2.44
C ASN A 102 -7.76 -9.53 -1.27
N GLU A 103 -7.55 -8.28 -0.84
CA GLU A 103 -6.72 -7.96 0.33
C GLU A 103 -7.26 -8.58 1.64
N TYR A 104 -8.58 -8.69 1.80
CA TYR A 104 -9.22 -9.25 2.99
C TYR A 104 -9.26 -10.78 3.02
N LEU A 105 -9.07 -11.44 1.90
CA LEU A 105 -9.14 -12.90 1.77
C LEU A 105 -7.77 -13.59 1.74
N ASN A 106 -6.74 -12.89 1.26
CA ASN A 106 -5.40 -13.46 1.15
C ASN A 106 -4.61 -13.22 2.44
N ASP A 107 -3.77 -14.20 2.79
CA ASP A 107 -2.82 -14.04 3.89
C ASP A 107 -1.80 -12.94 3.55
N ALA A 108 -1.41 -12.18 4.56
CA ALA A 108 -0.41 -11.12 4.46
C ALA A 108 0.98 -11.65 4.79
N GLU A 109 1.99 -11.20 4.07
CA GLU A 109 3.37 -11.37 4.50
C GLU A 109 3.67 -10.40 5.66
N ALA A 110 4.43 -10.86 6.65
CA ALA A 110 4.92 -10.07 7.78
C ALA A 110 6.23 -10.66 8.31
N ILE A 111 7.01 -9.89 9.06
CA ILE A 111 8.13 -10.41 9.84
C ILE A 111 7.70 -10.45 11.31
N HIS A 112 7.94 -11.59 11.97
CA HIS A 112 7.70 -11.77 13.39
C HIS A 112 8.86 -12.56 14.01
N ASN A 113 9.48 -12.01 15.03
CA ASN A 113 10.73 -12.53 15.63
C ASN A 113 11.83 -12.76 14.58
N GLY A 114 12.04 -11.80 13.70
CA GLY A 114 13.08 -11.84 12.68
C GLY A 114 12.76 -12.73 11.46
N GLN A 115 11.67 -13.45 11.46
CA GLN A 115 11.33 -14.41 10.41
C GLN A 115 10.10 -14.01 9.64
N LYS A 116 10.18 -14.15 8.31
CA LYS A 116 9.04 -13.95 7.42
C LYS A 116 7.98 -15.02 7.66
N LYS A 117 6.73 -14.60 7.79
CA LYS A 117 5.55 -15.44 8.02
C LYS A 117 4.36 -14.95 7.23
N PHE A 118 3.43 -15.85 6.98
CA PHE A 118 2.09 -15.51 6.51
C PHE A 118 1.16 -15.40 7.71
N VAL A 119 0.40 -14.32 7.77
CA VAL A 119 -0.57 -14.04 8.84
C VAL A 119 -1.95 -13.81 8.20
N PRO A 120 -3.02 -14.33 8.81
CA PRO A 120 -4.35 -14.17 8.25
C PRO A 120 -4.77 -12.70 8.16
N SER A 121 -5.43 -12.34 7.06
CA SER A 121 -6.10 -11.03 6.94
C SER A 121 -7.33 -10.96 7.85
N LEU A 122 -7.79 -9.74 8.15
CA LEU A 122 -8.86 -9.44 9.11
C LEU A 122 -8.56 -9.93 10.54
N GLU A 123 -7.28 -10.00 10.91
CA GLU A 123 -6.80 -10.34 12.26
C GLU A 123 -5.78 -9.32 12.77
N GLY A 124 -5.27 -9.53 13.99
CA GLY A 124 -4.28 -8.64 14.59
C GLY A 124 -4.83 -7.23 14.84
N PHE A 125 -6.09 -7.13 15.26
CA PHE A 125 -6.74 -5.85 15.52
C PHE A 125 -6.00 -5.03 16.56
N GLU A 126 -5.90 -3.73 16.30
CA GLU A 126 -5.44 -2.70 17.22
C GLU A 126 -6.32 -1.46 17.07
N TYR A 127 -6.36 -0.63 18.12
CA TYR A 127 -6.99 0.69 18.06
C TYR A 127 -5.91 1.75 18.05
N ILE A 128 -6.03 2.69 17.14
CA ILE A 128 -5.12 3.83 16.98
C ILE A 128 -5.90 5.12 17.07
N ASN A 129 -5.31 6.14 17.68
CA ASN A 129 -5.90 7.48 17.73
C ASN A 129 -5.13 8.40 16.78
N ILE A 130 -5.85 9.02 15.87
CA ILE A 130 -5.31 9.95 14.89
C ILE A 130 -6.09 11.25 15.04
N GLU A 131 -5.41 12.32 15.46
CA GLU A 131 -6.00 13.66 15.66
C GLU A 131 -7.26 13.66 16.55
N GLY A 132 -7.30 12.82 17.58
CA GLY A 132 -8.42 12.70 18.49
C GLY A 132 -9.56 11.80 18.00
N GLN A 133 -9.47 11.25 16.80
CA GLN A 133 -10.40 10.25 16.26
C GLN A 133 -9.84 8.85 16.47
N GLU A 134 -10.64 7.96 17.06
CA GLU A 134 -10.31 6.54 17.18
C GLU A 134 -10.57 5.81 15.86
N PHE A 135 -9.63 4.98 15.47
CA PHE A 135 -9.70 4.04 14.34
C PHE A 135 -9.32 2.64 14.81
N GLU A 136 -9.75 1.64 14.08
CA GLU A 136 -9.18 0.30 14.15
C GLU A 136 -8.21 0.07 13.00
N ALA A 137 -7.20 -0.75 13.24
CA ALA A 137 -6.33 -1.26 12.18
C ALA A 137 -6.18 -2.77 12.30
N PHE A 138 -6.12 -3.45 11.17
CA PHE A 138 -6.00 -4.90 11.12
C PHE A 138 -5.23 -5.32 9.86
N THR A 139 -4.69 -6.53 9.90
CA THR A 139 -3.89 -7.10 8.83
C THR A 139 -4.69 -7.24 7.53
N THR A 140 -4.08 -6.81 6.42
CA THR A 140 -4.54 -7.09 5.05
C THR A 140 -3.34 -7.44 4.17
N SER A 141 -3.56 -8.20 3.11
CA SER A 141 -2.48 -8.62 2.22
C SER A 141 -2.00 -7.49 1.31
N GLY A 142 -0.82 -7.65 0.74
CA GLY A 142 -0.27 -6.85 -0.35
C GLY A 142 0.47 -5.57 0.06
N GLY A 143 0.13 -4.95 1.20
CA GLY A 143 0.59 -3.61 1.55
C GLY A 143 2.09 -3.42 1.77
N LEU A 144 2.84 -4.48 2.09
CA LEU A 144 4.29 -4.42 2.31
C LEU A 144 5.14 -4.50 1.04
N GLY A 145 4.56 -4.90 -0.07
CA GLY A 145 5.33 -5.09 -1.30
C GLY A 145 6.47 -6.09 -1.11
N THR A 146 7.70 -5.66 -1.38
CA THR A 146 8.93 -6.45 -1.25
C THR A 146 9.68 -6.25 0.08
N LEU A 147 9.14 -5.44 0.98
CA LEU A 147 9.82 -5.08 2.25
C LEU A 147 10.15 -6.31 3.12
N CYS A 148 9.30 -7.35 3.13
CA CYS A 148 9.60 -8.55 3.88
C CYS A 148 10.88 -9.25 3.37
N ASP A 149 11.10 -9.30 2.06
CA ASP A 149 12.33 -9.87 1.47
C ASP A 149 13.55 -9.00 1.81
N THR A 150 13.37 -7.69 1.92
CA THR A 150 14.44 -6.74 2.23
C THR A 150 14.86 -6.77 3.69
N PHE A 151 13.91 -6.99 4.63
CA PHE A 151 14.14 -6.89 6.07
C PHE A 151 14.17 -8.21 6.83
N GLU A 152 13.93 -9.36 6.19
CA GLU A 152 14.03 -10.67 6.85
C GLU A 152 15.41 -10.85 7.50
N GLY A 153 15.41 -11.23 8.78
CA GLY A 153 16.62 -11.38 9.60
C GLY A 153 17.28 -10.08 10.06
N LYS A 154 16.72 -8.90 9.69
CA LYS A 154 17.28 -7.58 10.03
C LYS A 154 16.44 -6.81 11.05
N VAL A 155 15.17 -7.17 11.21
CA VAL A 155 14.23 -6.54 12.15
C VAL A 155 13.47 -7.61 12.90
N ASP A 156 13.02 -7.31 14.11
CA ASP A 156 12.22 -8.24 14.91
C ASP A 156 10.79 -8.30 14.36
N THR A 157 10.22 -7.14 14.03
CA THR A 157 8.86 -7.05 13.51
C THR A 157 8.78 -6.14 12.26
N LEU A 158 8.07 -6.59 11.24
CA LEU A 158 7.60 -5.76 10.13
C LEU A 158 6.17 -6.16 9.81
N ASN A 159 5.24 -5.22 9.89
CA ASN A 159 3.85 -5.49 9.55
C ASN A 159 3.15 -4.31 8.88
N TYR A 160 2.13 -4.63 8.10
CA TYR A 160 1.21 -3.68 7.51
C TYR A 160 -0.22 -3.95 8.01
N LYS A 161 -0.95 -2.90 8.33
CA LYS A 161 -2.38 -2.98 8.62
C LYS A 161 -3.14 -1.87 7.91
N THR A 162 -4.35 -2.18 7.51
CA THR A 162 -5.26 -1.20 6.94
C THR A 162 -6.02 -0.49 8.06
N ILE A 163 -6.16 0.84 7.96
CA ILE A 163 -6.93 1.66 8.91
C ILE A 163 -8.39 1.70 8.48
N ARG A 164 -9.29 1.49 9.42
CA ARG A 164 -10.75 1.59 9.23
C ARG A 164 -11.42 2.26 10.43
N TYR A 165 -12.67 2.68 10.27
CA TYR A 165 -13.48 3.08 11.42
C TYR A 165 -13.82 1.86 12.29
N PRO A 166 -13.94 2.05 13.63
CA PRO A 166 -14.17 0.93 14.55
C PRO A 166 -15.41 0.10 14.21
N GLY A 167 -15.25 -1.22 14.22
CA GLY A 167 -16.30 -2.19 13.91
C GLY A 167 -16.36 -2.70 12.47
N HIS A 168 -15.66 -2.05 11.53
CA HIS A 168 -15.63 -2.46 10.12
C HIS A 168 -15.12 -3.90 9.94
N GLY A 169 -13.97 -4.21 10.51
CA GLY A 169 -13.34 -5.53 10.36
C GLY A 169 -14.20 -6.65 10.94
N LYS A 170 -14.89 -6.41 12.06
CA LYS A 170 -15.84 -7.38 12.65
C LYS A 170 -16.99 -7.67 11.69
N LEU A 171 -17.56 -6.64 11.06
CA LEU A 171 -18.64 -6.82 10.09
C LEU A 171 -18.17 -7.52 8.82
N MET A 172 -16.97 -7.21 8.35
CA MET A 172 -16.38 -7.92 7.20
C MET A 172 -16.11 -9.39 7.51
N ARG A 173 -15.62 -9.71 8.71
CA ARG A 173 -15.50 -11.12 9.16
C ARG A 173 -16.84 -11.84 9.18
N PHE A 174 -17.89 -11.20 9.70
CA PHE A 174 -19.23 -11.75 9.69
C PHE A 174 -19.70 -12.07 8.27
N LEU A 175 -19.61 -11.11 7.34
CA LEU A 175 -20.01 -11.32 5.95
C LEU A 175 -19.22 -12.45 5.29
N MET A 176 -17.90 -12.46 5.47
CA MET A 176 -17.01 -13.37 4.76
C MET A 176 -17.03 -14.79 5.34
N TYR A 177 -17.03 -14.93 6.66
CA TYR A 177 -16.79 -16.22 7.32
C TYR A 177 -18.04 -16.83 7.96
N GLU A 178 -18.98 -16.03 8.49
CA GLU A 178 -20.23 -16.57 9.03
C GLU A 178 -21.30 -16.72 7.95
N LEU A 179 -21.43 -15.72 7.05
CA LEU A 179 -22.32 -15.86 5.88
C LEU A 179 -21.64 -16.56 4.70
N ILE A 180 -20.36 -16.95 4.83
CA ILE A 180 -19.57 -17.73 3.86
C ILE A 180 -19.44 -17.03 2.49
N LEU A 181 -19.65 -15.71 2.43
CA LEU A 181 -19.57 -14.96 1.17
C LEU A 181 -18.15 -14.93 0.56
N LYS A 182 -17.13 -15.34 1.31
CA LYS A 182 -15.77 -15.54 0.75
C LYS A 182 -15.73 -16.56 -0.40
N ASN A 183 -16.68 -17.47 -0.46
CA ASN A 183 -16.79 -18.49 -1.51
C ASN A 183 -17.50 -17.98 -2.77
N ASP A 184 -18.15 -16.81 -2.69
CA ASP A 184 -18.81 -16.15 -3.82
C ASP A 184 -18.39 -14.67 -3.85
N LYS A 185 -17.18 -14.44 -4.37
CA LYS A 185 -16.58 -13.09 -4.43
C LYS A 185 -17.41 -12.12 -5.28
N GLU A 186 -18.03 -12.61 -6.36
CA GLU A 186 -18.86 -11.79 -7.24
C GLU A 186 -20.13 -11.31 -6.52
N GLN A 187 -20.78 -12.19 -5.76
CA GLN A 187 -21.92 -11.83 -4.94
C GLN A 187 -21.52 -10.81 -3.86
N LEU A 188 -20.41 -11.05 -3.16
CA LEU A 188 -19.92 -10.15 -2.13
C LEU A 188 -19.60 -8.75 -2.72
N GLU A 189 -18.91 -8.69 -3.85
CA GLU A 189 -18.60 -7.45 -4.54
C GLU A 189 -19.87 -6.69 -4.95
N ARG A 190 -20.85 -7.38 -5.51
CA ARG A 190 -22.14 -6.79 -5.90
C ARG A 190 -22.89 -6.23 -4.70
N ILE A 191 -22.93 -6.96 -3.58
CA ILE A 191 -23.61 -6.50 -2.35
C ILE A 191 -22.91 -5.24 -1.82
N LEU A 192 -21.58 -5.27 -1.69
CA LEU A 192 -20.81 -4.19 -1.12
C LEU A 192 -20.84 -2.93 -2.01
N SER A 193 -20.69 -3.07 -3.32
CA SER A 193 -20.72 -1.96 -4.28
C SER A 193 -22.08 -1.27 -4.30
N ASN A 194 -23.19 -2.03 -4.23
CA ASN A 194 -24.52 -1.47 -4.18
C ASN A 194 -24.82 -0.77 -2.84
N ALA A 195 -24.36 -1.36 -1.73
CA ALA A 195 -24.63 -0.84 -0.39
C ALA A 195 -23.76 0.37 -0.02
N LYS A 196 -22.54 0.44 -0.56
CA LYS A 196 -21.50 1.41 -0.21
C LYS A 196 -20.81 1.98 -1.45
N PRO A 197 -21.55 2.73 -2.29
CA PRO A 197 -20.99 3.35 -3.48
C PRO A 197 -19.88 4.35 -3.13
N PRO A 198 -19.03 4.72 -4.10
CA PRO A 198 -17.99 5.72 -3.91
C PRO A 198 -18.54 7.07 -3.44
N VAL A 199 -17.73 7.77 -2.64
CA VAL A 199 -18.01 9.14 -2.18
C VAL A 199 -16.99 10.11 -2.76
N GLU A 200 -17.34 11.39 -2.89
CA GLU A 200 -16.42 12.42 -3.36
C GLU A 200 -15.51 12.95 -2.25
N GLU A 201 -15.98 12.93 -1.00
CA GLU A 201 -15.24 13.37 0.18
C GLU A 201 -14.65 12.15 0.88
N ASP A 202 -13.45 11.78 0.50
CA ASP A 202 -12.64 10.75 1.14
C ASP A 202 -11.43 11.37 1.87
N VAL A 203 -10.76 10.57 2.65
CA VAL A 203 -9.49 10.90 3.29
C VAL A 203 -8.57 9.69 3.23
N VAL A 204 -7.30 9.94 2.95
CA VAL A 204 -6.26 8.91 3.01
C VAL A 204 -5.35 9.22 4.18
N TYR A 205 -5.29 8.30 5.14
CA TYR A 205 -4.34 8.33 6.24
C TYR A 205 -3.13 7.48 5.91
N VAL A 206 -1.95 8.07 6.07
CA VAL A 206 -0.66 7.38 5.96
C VAL A 206 0.05 7.51 7.30
N TYR A 207 0.36 6.40 7.92
CA TYR A 207 1.03 6.35 9.21
C TYR A 207 2.12 5.27 9.18
N ALA A 208 3.35 5.66 9.43
CA ALA A 208 4.49 4.78 9.49
C ALA A 208 5.27 5.00 10.78
N VAL A 209 5.70 3.93 11.41
CA VAL A 209 6.49 3.95 12.64
C VAL A 209 7.69 3.04 12.46
N VAL A 210 8.84 3.53 12.90
CA VAL A 210 10.06 2.72 13.04
C VAL A 210 10.59 2.89 14.46
N GLU A 211 10.84 1.78 15.13
CA GLU A 211 11.54 1.74 16.40
C GLU A 211 12.90 1.04 16.24
N GLY A 212 13.89 1.56 16.94
CA GLY A 212 15.23 1.02 16.86
C GLY A 212 16.21 1.77 17.76
N TRP A 213 17.45 1.41 17.67
CA TRP A 213 18.52 2.04 18.46
C TRP A 213 19.21 3.12 17.63
N GLN A 214 19.34 4.29 18.26
CA GLN A 214 20.11 5.42 17.77
C GLN A 214 21.07 5.84 18.87
N ASN A 215 22.39 5.78 18.62
CA ASN A 215 23.41 6.06 19.63
C ASN A 215 23.18 5.27 20.94
N LYS A 216 22.87 3.99 20.84
CA LYS A 216 22.57 3.06 21.94
C LYS A 216 21.29 3.37 22.75
N THR A 217 20.49 4.32 22.32
CA THR A 217 19.20 4.65 22.93
C THR A 217 18.08 4.10 22.06
N LEU A 218 17.14 3.36 22.68
CA LEU A 218 15.93 2.94 21.99
C LEU A 218 15.10 4.19 21.70
N SER A 219 14.79 4.39 20.45
CA SER A 219 14.09 5.56 19.95
C SER A 219 12.99 5.15 18.98
N ARG A 220 12.02 6.03 18.82
CA ARG A 220 10.90 5.86 17.88
C ARG A 220 10.83 7.07 16.95
N LYS A 221 10.62 6.81 15.66
CA LYS A 221 10.27 7.83 14.68
C LYS A 221 8.97 7.46 14.00
N GLU A 222 8.20 8.48 13.70
CA GLU A 222 6.92 8.30 13.03
C GLU A 222 6.74 9.34 11.93
N TYR A 223 6.00 8.94 10.92
CA TYR A 223 5.45 9.79 9.88
C TYR A 223 3.94 9.65 9.91
N TYR A 224 3.25 10.78 9.92
CA TYR A 224 1.81 10.83 9.82
C TYR A 224 1.38 11.90 8.84
N LYS A 225 0.45 11.56 7.95
CA LYS A 225 -0.20 12.54 7.08
C LYS A 225 -1.61 12.10 6.69
N ALA A 226 -2.54 13.05 6.71
CA ALA A 226 -3.88 12.92 6.15
C ALA A 226 -3.94 13.67 4.82
N PHE A 227 -4.35 12.97 3.77
CA PHE A 227 -4.55 13.55 2.45
C PHE A 227 -6.02 13.67 2.15
N HIS A 228 -6.41 14.82 1.62
CA HIS A 228 -7.79 15.15 1.26
C HIS A 228 -7.95 15.26 -0.26
N PRO A 229 -9.19 15.29 -0.78
CA PRO A 229 -9.43 15.62 -2.18
C PRO A 229 -8.77 16.95 -2.55
N ILE A 230 -8.20 17.01 -3.75
CA ILE A 230 -7.57 18.22 -4.29
C ILE A 230 -8.19 18.59 -5.63
N GLU A 231 -8.01 19.83 -6.04
CA GLU A 231 -8.38 20.30 -7.37
C GLU A 231 -7.13 20.44 -8.24
N ILE A 232 -7.14 19.77 -9.40
CA ILE A 232 -6.07 19.86 -10.40
C ILE A 232 -6.75 20.24 -11.73
N GLU A 233 -6.34 21.36 -12.32
CA GLU A 233 -6.86 21.86 -13.61
C GLU A 233 -8.40 21.98 -13.62
N GLY A 234 -8.99 22.48 -12.53
CA GLY A 234 -10.44 22.67 -12.41
C GLY A 234 -11.24 21.39 -12.19
N LYS A 235 -10.58 20.25 -12.01
CA LYS A 235 -11.23 18.98 -11.69
C LYS A 235 -10.89 18.53 -10.29
N LYS A 236 -11.92 18.20 -9.50
CA LYS A 236 -11.76 17.62 -8.17
C LYS A 236 -11.38 16.16 -8.26
N TRP A 237 -10.33 15.77 -7.55
CA TRP A 237 -9.83 14.40 -7.44
C TRP A 237 -9.97 13.92 -6.01
N ARG A 238 -10.51 12.71 -5.83
CA ARG A 238 -10.58 12.04 -4.52
C ARG A 238 -9.17 11.83 -3.97
N ALA A 239 -9.05 11.81 -2.65
CA ALA A 239 -7.77 11.59 -1.99
C ALA A 239 -7.11 10.28 -2.46
N ILE A 240 -7.84 9.17 -2.45
CA ILE A 240 -7.31 7.87 -2.92
C ILE A 240 -6.87 7.90 -4.38
N SER A 241 -7.62 8.59 -5.24
CA SER A 241 -7.33 8.63 -6.67
C SER A 241 -6.05 9.38 -6.97
N TRP A 242 -5.90 10.59 -6.41
CA TRP A 242 -4.72 11.39 -6.69
C TRP A 242 -3.47 10.88 -5.97
N THR A 243 -3.58 10.42 -4.70
CA THR A 243 -2.41 9.92 -3.97
C THR A 243 -1.83 8.66 -4.62
N THR A 244 -2.69 7.76 -5.10
CA THR A 244 -2.24 6.55 -5.79
C THR A 244 -1.62 6.87 -7.15
N ALA A 245 -2.27 7.72 -7.96
CA ALA A 245 -1.76 8.09 -9.28
C ALA A 245 -0.50 8.94 -9.20
N ALA A 246 -0.46 9.93 -8.31
CA ALA A 246 0.69 10.80 -8.13
C ALA A 246 1.93 10.05 -7.63
N SER A 247 1.74 9.03 -6.76
CA SER A 247 2.84 8.18 -6.34
C SER A 247 3.50 7.49 -7.54
N LEU A 248 2.71 6.87 -8.41
CA LEU A 248 3.21 6.21 -9.62
C LEU A 248 3.90 7.21 -10.56
N VAL A 249 3.29 8.37 -10.79
CA VAL A 249 3.87 9.39 -11.69
C VAL A 249 5.19 9.92 -11.16
N ALA A 250 5.32 10.17 -9.86
CA ALA A 250 6.58 10.59 -9.25
C ALA A 250 7.71 9.56 -9.45
N VAL A 251 7.41 8.25 -9.38
CA VAL A 251 8.39 7.21 -9.70
C VAL A 251 8.79 7.23 -11.17
N ILE A 252 7.83 7.42 -12.08
CA ILE A 252 8.12 7.57 -13.53
C ILE A 252 9.01 8.79 -13.75
N GLU A 253 8.73 9.93 -13.13
CA GLU A 253 9.53 11.15 -13.22
C GLU A 253 10.98 10.93 -12.77
N LEU A 254 11.19 10.16 -11.69
CA LEU A 254 12.53 9.82 -11.22
C LEU A 254 13.30 8.91 -12.18
N VAL A 255 12.62 7.93 -12.78
CA VAL A 255 13.23 7.07 -13.82
C VAL A 255 13.55 7.90 -15.07
N ALA A 256 12.61 8.72 -15.53
CA ALA A 256 12.81 9.57 -16.71
C ALA A 256 13.93 10.59 -16.52
N ALA A 257 14.14 11.09 -15.29
CA ALA A 257 15.24 11.99 -14.95
C ALA A 257 16.60 11.27 -14.74
N GLY A 258 16.66 9.95 -14.86
CA GLY A 258 17.88 9.16 -14.64
C GLY A 258 18.34 9.10 -13.17
N VAL A 259 17.45 9.43 -12.22
CA VAL A 259 17.74 9.39 -10.77
C VAL A 259 17.70 7.94 -10.25
N LEU A 260 16.85 7.11 -10.82
CA LEU A 260 16.70 5.69 -10.49
C LEU A 260 17.35 4.81 -11.57
N PRO A 261 17.59 3.51 -11.25
CA PRO A 261 18.08 2.55 -12.23
C PRO A 261 17.27 2.58 -13.52
N GLN A 262 17.92 2.34 -14.66
CA GLN A 262 17.28 2.40 -15.98
C GLN A 262 16.89 1.01 -16.52
N LYS A 263 17.18 -0.06 -15.76
CA LYS A 263 16.87 -1.45 -16.12
C LYS A 263 16.69 -2.33 -14.88
N GLY A 264 16.06 -3.47 -15.08
CA GLY A 264 15.86 -4.47 -14.04
C GLY A 264 14.62 -4.21 -13.20
N PHE A 265 14.45 -4.98 -12.14
CA PHE A 265 13.36 -4.84 -11.18
C PHE A 265 13.67 -3.71 -10.20
N LEU A 266 12.75 -2.75 -10.05
CA LEU A 266 12.86 -1.65 -9.11
C LEU A 266 11.93 -1.88 -7.93
N LYS A 267 12.49 -1.99 -6.73
CA LYS A 267 11.73 -2.07 -5.48
C LYS A 267 11.35 -0.68 -4.99
N GLN A 268 10.18 -0.55 -4.39
CA GLN A 268 9.70 0.74 -3.89
C GLN A 268 10.58 1.27 -2.74
N GLU A 269 11.08 0.40 -1.88
CA GLU A 269 11.98 0.77 -0.79
C GLU A 269 13.38 1.21 -1.25
N GLU A 270 13.71 1.09 -2.51
CA GLU A 270 14.96 1.62 -3.11
C GLU A 270 14.82 3.07 -3.57
N ILE A 271 13.60 3.63 -3.53
CA ILE A 271 13.31 5.00 -3.97
C ILE A 271 13.58 5.98 -2.82
N PRO A 272 14.53 6.93 -2.97
CA PRO A 272 14.80 7.91 -1.92
C PRO A 272 13.62 8.88 -1.75
N PHE A 273 12.99 8.89 -0.57
CA PHE A 273 11.78 9.68 -0.31
C PHE A 273 12.00 11.19 -0.57
N LYS A 274 13.14 11.72 -0.17
CA LYS A 274 13.49 13.12 -0.48
C LYS A 274 13.47 13.41 -1.98
N LYS A 275 14.04 12.51 -2.79
CA LYS A 275 14.05 12.66 -4.26
C LYS A 275 12.66 12.50 -4.85
N PHE A 276 11.86 11.61 -4.29
CA PHE A 276 10.45 11.47 -4.64
C PHE A 276 9.69 12.80 -4.44
N LEU A 277 9.85 13.46 -3.28
CA LEU A 277 9.21 14.74 -2.98
C LEU A 277 9.76 15.92 -3.84
N GLU A 278 10.96 15.82 -4.38
CA GLU A 278 11.56 16.81 -5.26
C GLU A 278 11.00 16.76 -6.70
N THR A 279 10.27 15.70 -7.09
CA THR A 279 9.64 15.63 -8.42
C THR A 279 8.43 16.56 -8.51
N PRO A 280 8.06 17.04 -9.71
CA PRO A 280 6.87 17.87 -9.89
C PRO A 280 5.60 17.26 -9.28
N THR A 281 5.39 15.97 -9.50
CA THR A 281 4.20 15.27 -8.97
C THR A 281 4.37 14.89 -7.50
N GLY A 282 5.56 14.50 -7.08
CA GLY A 282 5.86 14.19 -5.68
C GLY A 282 5.69 15.38 -4.74
N ALA A 283 5.85 16.61 -5.23
CA ALA A 283 5.59 17.82 -4.47
C ALA A 283 4.14 17.97 -3.97
N LEU A 284 3.18 17.26 -4.57
CA LEU A 284 1.80 17.19 -4.08
C LEU A 284 1.69 16.54 -2.68
N PHE A 285 2.70 15.81 -2.26
CA PHE A 285 2.73 15.14 -0.95
C PHE A 285 3.38 15.98 0.16
N LEU A 286 3.81 17.23 -0.13
CA LEU A 286 4.41 18.15 0.85
C LEU A 286 3.36 18.86 1.79
#